data_b2fd0edc154820eaa0a6aebc7142e611
#
_entry.id   b2fd0edc154820eaa0a6aebc7142e611
#
_cell.length_a   1.000
_cell.length_b   1.000
_cell.length_c   1.000
_cell.angle_alpha   90.00
_cell.angle_beta   90.00
_cell.angle_gamma   90.00
#
_symmetry.space_group_name_H-M   'P 1'
#
loop_
_entity.id
_entity.type
_entity.pdbx_description
1 polymer ?
#
loop_
_entity_poly.entity_id
_entity_poly.type
_entity_poly.pdbx_seq_one_letter_code
_entity_poly.pdbx_strand_id
1 'polypeptide(L)'
;MTLDPELAGLLHHVAGARSIAELLADPSGLDRLEAFCGGLVPYQAPDVPVRTVAAPGPNGPVPVRIYGGQAAGGSASGAGQSDGGPDDGGLPALVWMHGGGFSHGDLDMREADQLARELAASTGGLVLSVDYRLAGGGVHFPVPHEDVVAAWLWAVENAAELGADPLALSLGGASAGGNLAVGAALYLKDSGRHLPAKLVLAYPFLHGELPAPDAPGAPDMNGLPPVLRFTDDDCRAMVENYIGGPLSMASSYAMPGYADLAGLPPVAIVTAEYDDLRFSSEQFVEELRAAGVPVEYRLEPGATHGYLNHSAGLGVVRRSLQFLADQLARTWEPAERPLGA
;
A
#
# COMPACT_ATOMS: atom_id res chain seq x y z
N MET A 1 0.63 -11.83 24.62
CA MET A 1 0.84 -10.80 23.57
C MET A 1 2.22 -10.20 23.76
N THR A 2 3.05 -10.23 22.75
CA THR A 2 4.41 -9.66 22.78
C THR A 2 4.52 -8.63 21.65
N LEU A 3 3.81 -7.50 21.81
CA LEU A 3 3.93 -6.38 20.88
C LEU A 3 5.36 -5.84 20.89
N ASP A 4 5.74 -5.22 19.81
CA ASP A 4 6.95 -4.41 19.78
C ASP A 4 6.91 -3.41 20.95
N PRO A 5 7.97 -3.30 21.78
CA PRO A 5 7.94 -2.47 22.98
C PRO A 5 7.67 -0.99 22.71
N GLU A 6 8.10 -0.47 21.55
CA GLU A 6 7.85 0.92 21.14
C GLU A 6 6.38 1.11 20.82
N LEU A 7 5.73 0.19 20.08
CA LEU A 7 4.30 0.23 19.80
C LEU A 7 3.47 0.04 21.09
N ALA A 8 3.85 -0.91 21.93
CA ALA A 8 3.16 -1.14 23.21
C ALA A 8 3.13 0.12 24.10
N GLY A 9 4.21 0.89 24.09
CA GLY A 9 4.30 2.17 24.82
C GLY A 9 3.33 3.25 24.33
N LEU A 10 2.82 3.13 23.09
CA LEU A 10 1.92 4.11 22.46
C LEU A 10 0.43 3.76 22.63
N LEU A 11 0.09 2.52 22.94
CA LEU A 11 -1.31 2.05 22.99
C LEU A 11 -2.23 2.85 23.91
N HIS A 12 -1.67 3.45 24.96
CA HIS A 12 -2.44 4.24 25.91
C HIS A 12 -3.09 5.48 25.28
N HIS A 13 -2.53 6.00 24.18
CA HIS A 13 -3.10 7.14 23.45
C HIS A 13 -4.43 6.81 22.78
N VAL A 14 -4.65 5.56 22.38
CA VAL A 14 -5.87 5.10 21.71
C VAL A 14 -6.75 4.22 22.60
N ALA A 15 -6.37 4.05 23.88
CA ALA A 15 -7.13 3.27 24.83
C ALA A 15 -8.55 3.83 25.02
N GLY A 16 -9.55 2.92 25.10
CA GLY A 16 -10.95 3.25 25.31
C GLY A 16 -11.75 3.61 24.06
N ALA A 17 -11.11 3.92 22.93
CA ALA A 17 -11.79 4.15 21.66
C ALA A 17 -12.12 2.82 20.97
N ARG A 18 -13.30 2.73 20.34
CA ARG A 18 -13.74 1.56 19.56
C ARG A 18 -13.42 1.71 18.06
N SER A 19 -13.28 2.96 17.61
CA SER A 19 -12.96 3.27 16.22
C SER A 19 -12.18 4.58 16.13
N ILE A 20 -11.53 4.82 15.00
CA ILE A 20 -10.89 6.11 14.71
C ILE A 20 -11.93 7.24 14.69
N ALA A 21 -13.12 7.00 14.16
CA ALA A 21 -14.20 8.00 14.15
C ALA A 21 -14.63 8.38 15.59
N GLU A 22 -14.78 7.39 16.49
CA GLU A 22 -15.07 7.65 17.90
C GLU A 22 -13.93 8.43 18.59
N LEU A 23 -12.68 8.06 18.32
CA LEU A 23 -11.50 8.77 18.82
C LEU A 23 -11.51 10.22 18.39
N LEU A 24 -11.74 10.50 17.12
CA LEU A 24 -11.74 11.86 16.56
C LEU A 24 -12.97 12.70 16.95
N ALA A 25 -14.04 12.07 17.44
CA ALA A 25 -15.18 12.77 18.02
C ALA A 25 -14.87 13.40 19.41
N ASP A 26 -13.82 12.92 20.09
CA ASP A 26 -13.30 13.52 21.31
C ASP A 26 -12.52 14.80 20.96
N PRO A 27 -12.69 15.93 21.70
CA PRO A 27 -11.93 17.15 21.45
C PRO A 27 -10.40 16.99 21.49
N SER A 28 -9.88 16.00 22.23
CA SER A 28 -8.46 15.66 22.27
C SER A 28 -8.07 14.54 21.28
N GLY A 29 -9.01 14.06 20.48
CA GLY A 29 -8.86 12.85 19.68
C GLY A 29 -7.76 12.96 18.62
N LEU A 30 -7.66 14.12 17.97
CA LEU A 30 -6.60 14.36 16.98
C LEU A 30 -5.22 14.35 17.65
N ASP A 31 -5.05 15.07 18.77
CA ASP A 31 -3.77 15.09 19.50
C ASP A 31 -3.37 13.69 19.98
N ARG A 32 -4.35 12.89 20.42
CA ARG A 32 -4.15 11.50 20.83
C ARG A 32 -3.74 10.62 19.66
N LEU A 33 -4.37 10.77 18.50
CA LEU A 33 -4.02 10.03 17.28
C LEU A 33 -2.62 10.42 16.80
N GLU A 34 -2.29 11.71 16.81
CA GLU A 34 -0.96 12.19 16.47
C GLU A 34 0.11 11.67 17.42
N ALA A 35 -0.17 11.65 18.73
CA ALA A 35 0.72 11.08 19.73
C ALA A 35 0.90 9.57 19.55
N PHE A 36 -0.16 8.85 19.19
CA PHE A 36 -0.11 7.43 18.85
C PHE A 36 0.78 7.17 17.62
N CYS A 37 0.60 7.93 16.56
CA CYS A 37 1.34 7.77 15.31
C CYS A 37 2.74 8.39 15.33
N GLY A 38 2.97 9.44 16.14
CA GLY A 38 4.20 10.23 16.16
C GLY A 38 5.45 9.51 16.61
N GLY A 39 5.31 8.45 17.42
CA GLY A 39 6.43 7.71 17.98
C GLY A 39 7.03 8.37 19.23
N LEU A 40 7.99 7.68 19.86
CA LEU A 40 8.63 8.08 21.12
C LEU A 40 9.82 9.02 20.93
N VAL A 41 10.34 9.13 19.70
CA VAL A 41 11.52 9.91 19.37
C VAL A 41 11.19 10.84 18.21
N PRO A 42 11.62 12.12 18.26
CA PRO A 42 11.46 13.03 17.14
C PRO A 42 12.06 12.43 15.85
N TYR A 43 11.28 12.44 14.80
CA TYR A 43 11.68 11.92 13.50
C TYR A 43 11.34 12.97 12.43
N GLN A 44 12.23 13.13 11.46
CA GLN A 44 12.04 13.97 10.30
C GLN A 44 12.19 13.13 9.04
N ALA A 45 11.14 13.10 8.22
CA ALA A 45 11.18 12.42 6.94
C ALA A 45 12.22 13.06 6.00
N PRO A 46 12.82 12.27 5.09
CA PRO A 46 13.76 12.79 4.09
C PRO A 46 13.16 13.94 3.29
N ASP A 47 13.98 14.97 3.03
CA ASP A 47 13.63 16.06 2.14
C ASP A 47 13.92 15.61 0.69
N VAL A 48 12.87 15.28 -0.04
CA VAL A 48 12.93 14.89 -1.46
C VAL A 48 12.06 15.83 -2.28
N PRO A 49 12.36 16.02 -3.58
CA PRO A 49 11.48 16.79 -4.45
C PRO A 49 10.05 16.26 -4.45
N VAL A 50 9.07 17.14 -4.30
CA VAL A 50 7.65 16.77 -4.30
C VAL A 50 6.88 17.68 -5.23
N ARG A 51 6.02 17.10 -6.09
CA ARG A 51 5.08 17.85 -6.93
C ARG A 51 3.78 17.07 -7.07
N THR A 52 2.68 17.76 -7.32
CA THR A 52 1.39 17.14 -7.60
C THR A 52 0.99 17.40 -9.04
N VAL A 53 0.47 16.38 -9.69
CA VAL A 53 -0.09 16.41 -11.05
C VAL A 53 -1.52 15.89 -11.01
N ALA A 54 -2.24 16.00 -12.10
CA ALA A 54 -3.58 15.45 -12.26
C ALA A 54 -3.58 14.45 -13.43
N ALA A 55 -3.68 13.17 -13.12
CA ALA A 55 -3.86 12.13 -14.13
C ALA A 55 -5.30 12.19 -14.68
N PRO A 56 -5.52 12.11 -16.01
CA PRO A 56 -6.85 12.05 -16.57
C PRO A 56 -7.52 10.72 -16.19
N GLY A 57 -8.75 10.77 -15.69
CA GLY A 57 -9.53 9.60 -15.30
C GLY A 57 -10.96 9.67 -15.80
N PRO A 58 -11.68 8.53 -15.87
CA PRO A 58 -13.03 8.44 -16.40
C PRO A 58 -14.06 9.21 -15.54
N ASN A 59 -13.76 9.39 -14.27
CA ASN A 59 -14.60 10.12 -13.31
C ASN A 59 -14.10 11.54 -13.03
N GLY A 60 -13.20 12.07 -13.88
CA GLY A 60 -12.51 13.34 -13.72
C GLY A 60 -11.05 13.16 -13.31
N PRO A 61 -10.29 14.25 -13.19
CA PRO A 61 -8.86 14.18 -12.87
C PRO A 61 -8.61 13.51 -11.52
N VAL A 62 -7.53 12.71 -11.45
CA VAL A 62 -7.06 12.03 -10.25
C VAL A 62 -5.76 12.68 -9.81
N PRO A 63 -5.70 13.29 -8.63
CA PRO A 63 -4.45 13.87 -8.14
C PRO A 63 -3.42 12.77 -7.87
N VAL A 64 -2.17 13.03 -8.28
CA VAL A 64 -1.03 12.13 -8.04
C VAL A 64 0.12 12.97 -7.50
N ARG A 65 0.57 12.67 -6.29
CA ARG A 65 1.74 13.32 -5.68
C ARG A 65 2.98 12.48 -5.97
N ILE A 66 3.97 13.11 -6.62
CA ILE A 66 5.20 12.47 -7.07
C ILE A 66 6.33 12.88 -6.15
N TYR A 67 7.05 11.89 -5.64
CA TYR A 67 8.19 12.05 -4.76
C TYR A 67 9.47 11.54 -5.45
N GLY A 68 10.58 12.26 -5.29
CA GLY A 68 11.85 11.93 -5.92
C GLY A 68 11.98 12.48 -7.35
N GLY A 69 12.97 11.99 -8.07
CA GLY A 69 13.34 12.49 -9.39
C GLY A 69 14.02 13.86 -9.35
N GLN A 70 14.35 14.40 -10.52
CA GLN A 70 14.94 15.74 -10.62
C GLN A 70 13.86 16.81 -10.43
N ALA A 71 14.19 17.86 -9.68
CA ALA A 71 13.36 19.06 -9.65
C ALA A 71 13.25 19.62 -11.08
N ALA A 72 12.02 19.90 -11.54
CA ALA A 72 11.79 20.52 -12.85
C ALA A 72 12.61 21.81 -12.96
N GLY A 73 13.69 21.83 -13.75
CA GLY A 73 14.50 23.03 -14.02
C GLY A 73 15.85 23.14 -13.31
N GLY A 74 16.32 22.12 -12.58
CA GLY A 74 17.65 22.12 -11.93
C GLY A 74 18.71 21.45 -12.81
N SER A 75 19.68 22.23 -13.33
CA SER A 75 20.90 21.66 -13.90
C SER A 75 21.67 20.93 -12.80
N ALA A 76 22.05 19.68 -13.09
CA ALA A 76 22.84 18.84 -12.20
C ALA A 76 24.12 19.58 -11.76
N SER A 77 24.19 20.01 -10.50
CA SER A 77 25.41 20.43 -9.84
C SER A 77 25.53 19.75 -8.48
N GLY A 78 26.31 18.68 -8.43
CA GLY A 78 26.97 18.21 -7.24
C GLY A 78 26.27 17.17 -6.37
N ALA A 79 26.13 15.94 -6.85
CA ALA A 79 26.13 14.75 -6.03
C ALA A 79 27.05 13.73 -6.69
N GLY A 80 27.88 13.04 -5.88
CA GLY A 80 28.98 12.24 -6.34
C GLY A 80 28.61 11.21 -7.41
N GLN A 81 29.32 11.24 -8.53
CA GLN A 81 29.33 10.21 -9.53
C GLN A 81 29.81 8.89 -8.90
N SER A 82 28.91 7.94 -8.76
CA SER A 82 29.31 6.55 -8.76
C SER A 82 29.69 6.20 -10.19
N ASP A 83 30.95 5.73 -10.40
CA ASP A 83 31.45 5.21 -11.67
C ASP A 83 30.76 3.87 -12.02
N GLY A 84 29.47 3.90 -12.30
CA GLY A 84 28.73 2.88 -13.02
C GLY A 84 28.36 3.49 -14.37
N GLY A 85 28.84 2.91 -15.47
CA GLY A 85 28.46 3.36 -16.82
C GLY A 85 26.93 3.39 -17.00
N PRO A 86 26.43 4.12 -18.00
CA PRO A 86 25.01 4.25 -18.22
C PRO A 86 24.43 2.87 -18.64
N ASP A 87 23.84 2.16 -17.70
CA ASP A 87 22.73 1.31 -18.05
C ASP A 87 21.61 2.28 -18.42
N ASP A 88 21.16 2.23 -19.67
CA ASP A 88 20.11 3.09 -20.22
C ASP A 88 18.71 2.82 -19.62
N GLY A 89 18.64 2.19 -18.45
CA GLY A 89 17.42 1.95 -17.67
C GLY A 89 17.04 3.19 -16.85
N GLY A 90 15.80 3.67 -16.99
CA GLY A 90 15.24 4.73 -16.15
C GLY A 90 15.16 4.34 -14.68
N LEU A 91 14.73 5.29 -13.83
CA LEU A 91 14.59 5.06 -12.39
C LEU A 91 13.49 4.04 -12.07
N PRO A 92 13.64 3.20 -11.04
CA PRO A 92 12.54 2.41 -10.53
C PRO A 92 11.43 3.33 -10.01
N ALA A 93 10.17 2.95 -10.22
CA ALA A 93 9.05 3.74 -9.78
C ALA A 93 7.96 2.87 -9.15
N LEU A 94 7.26 3.43 -8.14
CA LEU A 94 6.14 2.81 -7.46
C LEU A 94 4.91 3.70 -7.54
N VAL A 95 3.81 3.20 -8.08
CA VAL A 95 2.48 3.80 -7.93
C VAL A 95 1.86 3.23 -6.66
N TRP A 96 1.53 4.11 -5.69
CA TRP A 96 1.16 3.71 -4.34
C TRP A 96 -0.19 4.27 -3.92
N MET A 97 -1.02 3.42 -3.30
CA MET A 97 -2.30 3.77 -2.70
C MET A 97 -2.25 3.62 -1.18
N HIS A 98 -2.74 4.66 -0.48
CA HIS A 98 -2.89 4.63 0.97
C HIS A 98 -4.04 3.71 1.41
N GLY A 99 -4.06 3.34 2.70
CA GLY A 99 -5.14 2.60 3.33
C GLY A 99 -6.33 3.48 3.72
N GLY A 100 -7.14 2.99 4.65
CA GLY A 100 -8.29 3.73 5.18
C GLY A 100 -9.65 3.09 4.88
N GLY A 101 -9.71 1.77 4.69
CA GLY A 101 -10.97 1.04 4.52
C GLY A 101 -11.80 1.53 3.33
N PHE A 102 -11.16 2.00 2.27
CA PHE A 102 -11.73 2.61 1.05
C PHE A 102 -12.45 3.95 1.26
N SER A 103 -12.73 4.37 2.49
CA SER A 103 -13.60 5.52 2.80
C SER A 103 -12.90 6.63 3.59
N HIS A 104 -11.65 6.45 3.95
CA HIS A 104 -10.83 7.40 4.70
C HIS A 104 -9.41 7.45 4.15
N GLY A 105 -8.68 8.45 4.59
CA GLY A 105 -7.28 8.65 4.22
C GLY A 105 -7.09 9.72 3.16
N ASP A 106 -5.84 10.11 3.00
CA ASP A 106 -5.38 11.11 2.05
C ASP A 106 -3.86 10.96 1.80
N LEU A 107 -3.33 11.85 0.97
CA LEU A 107 -1.90 11.88 0.64
C LEU A 107 -0.99 12.35 1.78
N ASP A 108 -1.54 12.88 2.88
CA ASP A 108 -0.76 13.40 4.02
C ASP A 108 -0.61 12.37 5.14
N MET A 109 -1.29 11.20 5.03
CA MET A 109 -1.07 10.07 5.92
C MET A 109 0.41 9.63 5.88
N ARG A 110 0.96 9.18 7.03
CA ARG A 110 2.36 8.72 7.08
C ARG A 110 2.62 7.52 6.17
N GLU A 111 1.68 6.61 6.03
CA GLU A 111 1.81 5.50 5.07
C GLU A 111 1.67 5.92 3.60
N ALA A 112 1.37 7.21 3.33
CA ALA A 112 1.43 7.82 1.99
C ALA A 112 2.65 8.74 1.87
N ASP A 113 2.72 9.87 2.62
CA ASP A 113 3.79 10.88 2.49
C ASP A 113 5.14 10.39 3.03
N GLN A 114 5.18 9.95 4.30
CA GLN A 114 6.43 9.50 4.93
C GLN A 114 7.01 8.28 4.21
N LEU A 115 6.18 7.27 3.93
CA LEU A 115 6.59 6.09 3.18
C LEU A 115 7.16 6.48 1.82
N ALA A 116 6.46 7.35 1.08
CA ALA A 116 6.90 7.77 -0.25
C ALA A 116 8.25 8.50 -0.21
N ARG A 117 8.46 9.38 0.78
CA ARG A 117 9.75 10.08 0.98
C ARG A 117 10.87 9.10 1.30
N GLU A 118 10.63 8.16 2.22
CA GLU A 118 11.61 7.14 2.61
C GLU A 118 12.00 6.24 1.45
N LEU A 119 11.02 5.76 0.69
CA LEU A 119 11.29 4.90 -0.47
C LEU A 119 12.01 5.67 -1.58
N ALA A 120 11.58 6.88 -1.90
CA ALA A 120 12.23 7.71 -2.91
C ALA A 120 13.70 8.03 -2.52
N ALA A 121 13.94 8.37 -1.25
CA ALA A 121 15.29 8.67 -0.76
C ALA A 121 16.20 7.44 -0.74
N SER A 122 15.69 6.28 -0.30
CA SER A 122 16.49 5.06 -0.14
C SER A 122 16.78 4.35 -1.45
N THR A 123 15.87 4.43 -2.43
CA THR A 123 16.04 3.77 -3.74
C THR A 123 16.59 4.70 -4.82
N GLY A 124 16.57 6.01 -4.60
CA GLY A 124 16.83 7.01 -5.65
C GLY A 124 15.76 7.04 -6.74
N GLY A 125 14.67 6.30 -6.56
CA GLY A 125 13.57 6.15 -7.50
C GLY A 125 12.46 7.17 -7.32
N LEU A 126 11.30 6.87 -7.91
CA LEU A 126 10.08 7.67 -7.84
C LEU A 126 8.99 6.95 -7.06
N VAL A 127 8.24 7.70 -6.25
CA VAL A 127 6.96 7.19 -5.71
C VAL A 127 5.85 8.14 -6.15
N LEU A 128 4.80 7.57 -6.74
CA LEU A 128 3.62 8.25 -7.24
C LEU A 128 2.43 7.88 -6.33
N SER A 129 2.14 8.71 -5.34
CA SER A 129 1.05 8.48 -4.38
C SER A 129 -0.26 8.99 -4.96
N VAL A 130 -1.26 8.12 -5.06
CA VAL A 130 -2.54 8.37 -5.75
C VAL A 130 -3.61 8.79 -4.75
N ASP A 131 -4.23 9.95 -4.99
CA ASP A 131 -5.38 10.46 -4.25
C ASP A 131 -6.68 9.96 -4.91
N TYR A 132 -6.93 8.66 -4.74
CA TYR A 132 -8.13 8.03 -5.30
C TYR A 132 -9.39 8.47 -4.58
N ARG A 133 -10.54 8.55 -5.28
CA ARG A 133 -11.83 8.91 -4.68
C ARG A 133 -12.23 7.89 -3.65
N LEU A 134 -12.59 8.39 -2.46
CA LEU A 134 -13.04 7.56 -1.35
C LEU A 134 -14.48 7.09 -1.56
N ALA A 135 -14.76 5.87 -1.13
CA ALA A 135 -16.10 5.32 -1.12
C ALA A 135 -16.97 5.95 -0.03
N GLY A 136 -18.20 6.30 -0.37
CA GLY A 136 -19.16 6.96 0.50
C GLY A 136 -19.83 8.13 -0.21
N GLY A 137 -20.91 8.66 0.35
CA GLY A 137 -21.64 9.80 -0.26
C GLY A 137 -22.15 9.55 -1.68
N GLY A 138 -22.40 8.29 -2.04
CA GLY A 138 -22.82 7.88 -3.39
C GLY A 138 -21.67 7.48 -4.32
N VAL A 139 -20.42 7.56 -3.87
CA VAL A 139 -19.26 7.01 -4.57
C VAL A 139 -19.03 5.58 -4.11
N HIS A 140 -18.95 4.64 -5.03
CA HIS A 140 -18.73 3.22 -4.77
C HIS A 140 -17.85 2.62 -5.87
N PHE A 141 -17.43 1.36 -5.73
CA PHE A 141 -16.86 0.59 -6.82
C PHE A 141 -17.77 0.70 -8.07
N PRO A 142 -17.21 0.94 -9.29
CA PRO A 142 -15.79 0.86 -9.59
C PRO A 142 -14.98 2.18 -9.45
N VAL A 143 -15.56 3.29 -8.99
CA VAL A 143 -14.95 4.62 -9.06
C VAL A 143 -13.55 4.69 -8.43
N PRO A 144 -13.30 4.25 -7.16
CA PRO A 144 -11.94 4.26 -6.59
C PRO A 144 -10.97 3.36 -7.38
N HIS A 145 -11.42 2.22 -7.85
CA HIS A 145 -10.64 1.29 -8.65
C HIS A 145 -10.27 1.89 -10.02
N GLU A 146 -11.22 2.55 -10.69
CA GLU A 146 -10.98 3.21 -11.98
C GLU A 146 -9.99 4.37 -11.86
N ASP A 147 -9.98 5.08 -10.74
CA ASP A 147 -8.98 6.12 -10.45
C ASP A 147 -7.57 5.53 -10.36
N VAL A 148 -7.42 4.39 -9.69
CA VAL A 148 -6.12 3.69 -9.59
C VAL A 148 -5.66 3.19 -10.97
N VAL A 149 -6.56 2.58 -11.75
CA VAL A 149 -6.24 2.14 -13.12
C VAL A 149 -5.83 3.33 -13.98
N ALA A 150 -6.54 4.46 -13.89
CA ALA A 150 -6.23 5.68 -14.65
C ALA A 150 -4.86 6.25 -14.26
N ALA A 151 -4.56 6.34 -12.96
CA ALA A 151 -3.27 6.80 -12.46
C ALA A 151 -2.12 5.89 -12.91
N TRP A 152 -2.33 4.57 -12.88
CA TRP A 152 -1.37 3.59 -13.40
C TRP A 152 -1.08 3.79 -14.88
N LEU A 153 -2.12 3.84 -15.72
CA LEU A 153 -1.95 4.00 -17.17
C LEU A 153 -1.27 5.34 -17.50
N TRP A 154 -1.64 6.40 -16.80
CA TRP A 154 -0.98 7.70 -16.92
C TRP A 154 0.51 7.60 -16.55
N ALA A 155 0.85 6.91 -15.45
CA ALA A 155 2.25 6.75 -15.04
C ALA A 155 3.07 6.00 -16.10
N VAL A 156 2.51 4.94 -16.71
CA VAL A 156 3.16 4.20 -17.81
C VAL A 156 3.36 5.10 -19.04
N GLU A 157 2.34 5.84 -19.46
CA GLU A 157 2.40 6.73 -20.64
C GLU A 157 3.41 7.88 -20.45
N ASN A 158 3.60 8.35 -19.22
CA ASN A 158 4.49 9.47 -18.91
C ASN A 158 5.83 9.01 -18.29
N ALA A 159 6.12 7.70 -18.24
CA ALA A 159 7.31 7.17 -17.59
C ALA A 159 8.61 7.84 -18.06
N ALA A 160 8.80 8.00 -19.37
CA ALA A 160 9.97 8.65 -19.94
C ALA A 160 10.14 10.12 -19.48
N GLU A 161 9.05 10.89 -19.43
CA GLU A 161 9.07 12.28 -18.95
C GLU A 161 9.36 12.38 -17.45
N LEU A 162 8.95 11.35 -16.70
CA LEU A 162 9.22 11.21 -15.28
C LEU A 162 10.66 10.77 -15.00
N GLY A 163 11.36 10.25 -16.01
CA GLY A 163 12.68 9.63 -15.86
C GLY A 163 12.62 8.20 -15.31
N ALA A 164 11.44 7.57 -15.37
CA ALA A 164 11.23 6.19 -14.93
C ALA A 164 11.39 5.20 -16.10
N ASP A 165 11.78 3.97 -15.77
CA ASP A 165 11.69 2.85 -16.69
C ASP A 165 10.25 2.29 -16.69
N PRO A 166 9.51 2.33 -17.81
CA PRO A 166 8.17 1.77 -17.87
C PRO A 166 8.12 0.26 -17.58
N LEU A 167 9.23 -0.46 -17.80
CA LEU A 167 9.34 -1.89 -17.51
C LEU A 167 9.68 -2.18 -16.03
N ALA A 168 10.12 -1.18 -15.27
CA ALA A 168 10.43 -1.27 -13.86
C ALA A 168 9.40 -0.57 -12.95
N LEU A 169 8.24 -0.18 -13.51
CA LEU A 169 7.15 0.37 -12.71
C LEU A 169 6.50 -0.73 -11.86
N SER A 170 6.38 -0.46 -10.57
CA SER A 170 5.65 -1.30 -9.60
C SER A 170 4.33 -0.64 -9.20
N LEU A 171 3.35 -1.45 -8.81
CA LEU A 171 2.07 -1.00 -8.29
C LEU A 171 1.89 -1.54 -6.86
N GLY A 172 1.42 -0.73 -5.93
CA GLY A 172 1.30 -1.20 -4.55
C GLY A 172 0.40 -0.34 -3.70
N GLY A 173 0.22 -0.77 -2.46
CA GLY A 173 -0.59 -0.02 -1.50
C GLY A 173 -0.69 -0.70 -0.15
N ALA A 174 -1.23 0.03 0.82
CA ALA A 174 -1.47 -0.42 2.17
C ALA A 174 -2.95 -0.73 2.41
N SER A 175 -3.27 -1.83 3.10
CA SER A 175 -4.63 -2.18 3.52
C SER A 175 -5.63 -2.15 2.34
N ALA A 176 -6.63 -1.27 2.36
CA ALA A 176 -7.55 -1.03 1.24
C ALA A 176 -6.82 -0.60 -0.04
N GLY A 177 -5.74 0.20 0.06
CA GLY A 177 -4.90 0.54 -1.07
C GLY A 177 -4.20 -0.66 -1.69
N GLY A 178 -3.82 -1.64 -0.87
CA GLY A 178 -3.30 -2.94 -1.34
C GLY A 178 -4.35 -3.75 -2.10
N ASN A 179 -5.60 -3.73 -1.66
CA ASN A 179 -6.73 -4.31 -2.39
C ASN A 179 -6.87 -3.65 -3.77
N LEU A 180 -6.93 -2.31 -3.80
CA LEU A 180 -7.04 -1.55 -5.05
C LEU A 180 -5.90 -1.86 -6.02
N ALA A 181 -4.66 -2.03 -5.52
CA ALA A 181 -3.51 -2.39 -6.35
C ALA A 181 -3.68 -3.77 -7.00
N VAL A 182 -4.10 -4.78 -6.22
CA VAL A 182 -4.33 -6.13 -6.76
C VAL A 182 -5.51 -6.15 -7.73
N GLY A 183 -6.63 -5.49 -7.36
CA GLY A 183 -7.80 -5.38 -8.23
C GLY A 183 -7.47 -4.70 -9.57
N ALA A 184 -6.67 -3.63 -9.54
CA ALA A 184 -6.20 -2.96 -10.75
C ALA A 184 -5.30 -3.87 -11.59
N ALA A 185 -4.37 -4.62 -10.97
CA ALA A 185 -3.51 -5.55 -11.69
C ALA A 185 -4.31 -6.67 -12.39
N LEU A 186 -5.35 -7.20 -11.73
CA LEU A 186 -6.28 -8.17 -12.34
C LEU A 186 -6.99 -7.58 -13.56
N TYR A 187 -7.54 -6.36 -13.42
CA TYR A 187 -8.19 -5.67 -14.54
C TYR A 187 -7.23 -5.42 -15.70
N LEU A 188 -6.00 -4.99 -15.42
CA LEU A 188 -4.96 -4.77 -16.43
C LEU A 188 -4.60 -6.08 -17.14
N LYS A 189 -4.46 -7.18 -16.41
CA LYS A 189 -4.23 -8.53 -16.94
C LYS A 189 -5.36 -8.93 -17.90
N ASP A 190 -6.59 -8.87 -17.45
CA ASP A 190 -7.74 -9.35 -18.20
C ASP A 190 -8.06 -8.48 -19.43
N SER A 191 -7.71 -7.18 -19.37
CA SER A 191 -7.85 -6.25 -20.48
C SER A 191 -6.63 -6.20 -21.43
N GLY A 192 -5.60 -7.01 -21.18
CA GLY A 192 -4.36 -7.03 -22.00
C GLY A 192 -3.58 -5.72 -21.98
N ARG A 193 -3.68 -4.96 -20.87
CA ARG A 193 -2.95 -3.71 -20.67
C ARG A 193 -1.58 -3.94 -20.07
N HIS A 194 -0.78 -2.88 -19.99
CA HIS A 194 0.55 -2.91 -19.39
C HIS A 194 0.45 -3.30 -17.91
N LEU A 195 1.07 -4.43 -17.54
CA LEU A 195 1.13 -4.93 -16.17
C LEU A 195 2.27 -4.28 -15.39
N PRO A 196 2.14 -4.11 -14.07
CA PRO A 196 3.27 -3.75 -13.23
C PRO A 196 4.37 -4.82 -13.28
N ALA A 197 5.62 -4.38 -13.13
CA ALA A 197 6.75 -5.28 -12.97
C ALA A 197 6.62 -6.12 -11.69
N LYS A 198 6.02 -5.53 -10.66
CA LYS A 198 5.80 -6.17 -9.36
C LYS A 198 4.60 -5.52 -8.64
N LEU A 199 3.90 -6.31 -7.82
CA LEU A 199 3.01 -5.79 -6.78
C LEU A 199 3.75 -5.70 -5.45
N VAL A 200 3.60 -4.56 -4.75
CA VAL A 200 4.25 -4.29 -3.46
C VAL A 200 3.16 -3.92 -2.45
N LEU A 201 2.87 -4.81 -1.50
CA LEU A 201 1.69 -4.73 -0.66
C LEU A 201 2.06 -4.67 0.82
N ALA A 202 1.39 -3.82 1.58
CA ALA A 202 1.49 -3.75 3.03
C ALA A 202 0.15 -4.11 3.66
N TYR A 203 0.13 -5.18 4.46
CA TYR A 203 -1.06 -5.68 5.19
C TYR A 203 -2.37 -5.55 4.40
N PRO A 204 -2.46 -6.07 3.15
CA PRO A 204 -3.56 -5.80 2.24
C PRO A 204 -4.89 -6.40 2.73
N PHE A 205 -6.01 -5.69 2.50
CA PHE A 205 -7.37 -6.17 2.78
C PHE A 205 -7.95 -6.86 1.55
N LEU A 206 -7.88 -8.19 1.45
CA LEU A 206 -8.14 -8.94 0.21
C LEU A 206 -9.44 -9.77 0.23
N HIS A 207 -9.91 -10.18 1.41
CA HIS A 207 -11.10 -11.00 1.59
C HIS A 207 -12.12 -10.27 2.45
N GLY A 208 -13.37 -10.20 2.01
CA GLY A 208 -14.45 -9.56 2.77
C GLY A 208 -14.99 -10.43 3.92
N GLU A 209 -14.75 -11.75 3.86
CA GLU A 209 -14.91 -12.69 4.96
C GLU A 209 -13.50 -13.12 5.38
N LEU A 210 -13.14 -12.87 6.63
CA LEU A 210 -11.80 -13.21 7.10
C LEU A 210 -11.65 -14.73 7.26
N PRO A 211 -10.53 -15.31 6.80
CA PRO A 211 -10.20 -16.68 7.12
C PRO A 211 -10.14 -16.88 8.64
N ALA A 212 -10.55 -18.06 9.11
CA ALA A 212 -10.69 -18.33 10.53
C ALA A 212 -9.41 -18.05 11.33
N PRO A 213 -9.49 -17.28 12.43
CA PRO A 213 -8.34 -16.92 13.26
C PRO A 213 -7.78 -18.07 14.09
N ASP A 214 -8.39 -19.26 14.04
CA ASP A 214 -8.01 -20.45 14.83
C ASP A 214 -6.84 -21.23 14.21
N ALA A 215 -6.11 -20.65 13.26
CA ALA A 215 -4.93 -21.26 12.69
C ALA A 215 -3.84 -21.45 13.77
N PRO A 216 -3.12 -22.59 13.77
CA PRO A 216 -2.00 -22.80 14.68
C PRO A 216 -0.99 -21.66 14.57
N GLY A 217 -0.70 -20.98 15.69
CA GLY A 217 0.19 -19.83 15.72
C GLY A 217 -0.51 -18.46 15.58
N ALA A 218 -1.84 -18.41 15.64
CA ALA A 218 -2.56 -17.16 15.77
C ALA A 218 -2.12 -16.40 17.04
N PRO A 219 -1.81 -15.10 16.95
CA PRO A 219 -1.46 -14.31 18.12
C PRO A 219 -2.67 -14.12 19.04
N ASP A 220 -2.42 -14.06 20.34
CA ASP A 220 -3.46 -13.64 21.29
C ASP A 220 -3.74 -12.15 21.12
N MET A 221 -4.86 -11.82 20.48
CA MET A 221 -5.31 -10.48 20.21
C MET A 221 -6.02 -9.81 21.40
N ASN A 222 -6.22 -10.56 22.52
CA ASN A 222 -6.80 -10.02 23.73
C ASN A 222 -5.84 -8.96 24.33
N GLY A 223 -6.40 -7.81 24.65
CA GLY A 223 -5.64 -6.67 25.20
C GLY A 223 -5.22 -5.63 24.17
N LEU A 224 -5.44 -5.84 22.85
CA LEU A 224 -5.39 -4.73 21.90
C LEU A 224 -6.61 -3.82 22.09
N PRO A 225 -6.41 -2.47 22.04
CA PRO A 225 -7.53 -1.54 21.98
C PRO A 225 -8.47 -1.89 20.80
N PRO A 226 -9.81 -1.82 21.01
CA PRO A 226 -10.76 -2.18 19.93
C PRO A 226 -10.57 -1.40 18.63
N VAL A 227 -10.11 -0.16 18.68
CA VAL A 227 -9.79 0.68 17.52
C VAL A 227 -8.71 0.08 16.59
N LEU A 228 -7.91 -0.87 17.09
CA LEU A 228 -6.88 -1.58 16.33
C LEU A 228 -7.34 -2.97 15.87
N ARG A 229 -8.61 -3.28 16.04
CA ARG A 229 -9.21 -4.58 15.70
C ARG A 229 -10.14 -4.44 14.49
N PHE A 230 -10.23 -5.50 13.72
CA PHE A 230 -11.16 -5.62 12.60
C PHE A 230 -12.00 -6.88 12.81
N THR A 231 -13.24 -6.70 13.24
CA THR A 231 -14.20 -7.81 13.34
C THR A 231 -14.74 -8.17 11.95
N ASP A 232 -15.37 -9.34 11.82
CA ASP A 232 -16.05 -9.72 10.58
C ASP A 232 -17.13 -8.71 10.19
N ASP A 233 -17.83 -8.12 11.17
CA ASP A 233 -18.83 -7.10 10.91
C ASP A 233 -18.20 -5.78 10.43
N ASP A 234 -17.04 -5.39 10.96
CA ASP A 234 -16.31 -4.21 10.49
C ASP A 234 -15.83 -4.42 9.04
N CYS A 235 -15.24 -5.58 8.74
CA CYS A 235 -14.79 -5.93 7.40
C CYS A 235 -15.95 -5.94 6.41
N ARG A 236 -17.07 -6.57 6.78
CA ARG A 236 -18.27 -6.59 5.95
C ARG A 236 -18.79 -5.19 5.68
N ALA A 237 -18.92 -4.36 6.71
CA ALA A 237 -19.40 -2.98 6.57
C ALA A 237 -18.50 -2.14 5.65
N MET A 238 -17.16 -2.29 5.75
CA MET A 238 -16.22 -1.63 4.84
C MET A 238 -16.42 -2.06 3.39
N VAL A 239 -16.56 -3.38 3.13
CA VAL A 239 -16.80 -3.90 1.78
C VAL A 239 -18.13 -3.45 1.24
N GLU A 240 -19.22 -3.56 2.01
CA GLU A 240 -20.55 -3.16 1.59
C GLU A 240 -20.63 -1.65 1.28
N ASN A 241 -19.94 -0.82 2.05
CA ASN A 241 -19.78 0.59 1.71
C ASN A 241 -18.98 0.78 0.41
N TYR A 242 -17.87 0.03 0.23
CA TYR A 242 -17.04 0.14 -0.97
C TYR A 242 -17.79 -0.24 -2.23
N ILE A 243 -18.51 -1.37 -2.21
CA ILE A 243 -19.22 -1.86 -3.41
C ILE A 243 -20.61 -1.25 -3.59
N GLY A 244 -21.15 -0.56 -2.58
CA GLY A 244 -22.50 0.01 -2.61
C GLY A 244 -23.61 -1.04 -2.54
N GLY A 245 -23.35 -2.21 -1.95
CA GLY A 245 -24.29 -3.32 -1.85
C GLY A 245 -23.73 -4.48 -1.00
N PRO A 246 -24.48 -5.59 -0.87
CA PRO A 246 -24.05 -6.72 -0.07
C PRO A 246 -22.77 -7.38 -0.63
N LEU A 247 -21.94 -7.96 0.25
CA LEU A 247 -20.67 -8.61 -0.11
C LEU A 247 -20.81 -9.59 -1.29
N SER A 248 -21.93 -10.30 -1.41
CA SER A 248 -22.21 -11.22 -2.51
C SER A 248 -22.22 -10.59 -3.92
N MET A 249 -22.23 -9.26 -4.02
CA MET A 249 -22.12 -8.51 -5.27
C MET A 249 -20.69 -8.11 -5.61
N ALA A 250 -19.72 -8.36 -4.72
CA ALA A 250 -18.34 -8.01 -4.96
C ALA A 250 -17.78 -8.79 -6.16
N SER A 251 -17.27 -8.05 -7.14
CA SER A 251 -16.49 -8.64 -8.23
C SER A 251 -15.10 -9.03 -7.76
N SER A 252 -14.39 -9.86 -8.53
CA SER A 252 -12.99 -10.19 -8.29
C SER A 252 -12.05 -8.99 -8.35
N TYR A 253 -12.44 -7.89 -8.99
CA TYR A 253 -11.66 -6.65 -8.98
C TYR A 253 -11.91 -5.84 -7.70
N ALA A 254 -13.10 -5.95 -7.10
CA ALA A 254 -13.40 -5.29 -5.84
C ALA A 254 -12.83 -6.04 -4.63
N MET A 255 -12.91 -7.39 -4.66
CA MET A 255 -12.37 -8.26 -3.61
C MET A 255 -11.47 -9.33 -4.24
N PRO A 256 -10.20 -8.99 -4.48
CA PRO A 256 -9.29 -9.81 -5.30
C PRO A 256 -8.84 -11.13 -4.66
N GLY A 257 -9.06 -11.33 -3.37
CA GLY A 257 -8.81 -12.61 -2.71
C GLY A 257 -9.66 -13.77 -3.26
N TYR A 258 -10.70 -13.50 -4.05
CA TYR A 258 -11.54 -14.52 -4.67
C TYR A 258 -11.31 -14.66 -6.18
N ALA A 259 -10.22 -14.08 -6.70
CA ALA A 259 -9.91 -14.04 -8.14
C ALA A 259 -9.08 -15.22 -8.60
N ASP A 260 -9.06 -15.45 -9.93
CA ASP A 260 -7.99 -16.23 -10.56
C ASP A 260 -6.71 -15.40 -10.64
N LEU A 261 -5.69 -15.82 -9.87
CA LEU A 261 -4.43 -15.10 -9.71
C LEU A 261 -3.39 -15.48 -10.76
N ALA A 262 -3.65 -16.49 -11.61
CA ALA A 262 -2.71 -16.91 -12.64
C ALA A 262 -2.37 -15.75 -13.58
N GLY A 263 -1.08 -15.57 -13.86
CA GLY A 263 -0.58 -14.49 -14.73
C GLY A 263 -0.45 -13.12 -14.09
N LEU A 264 -0.70 -12.98 -12.78
CA LEU A 264 -0.30 -11.78 -12.05
C LEU A 264 1.24 -11.64 -12.04
N PRO A 265 1.77 -10.41 -11.95
CA PRO A 265 3.20 -10.18 -11.76
C PRO A 265 3.68 -10.71 -10.40
N PRO A 266 5.00 -10.83 -10.17
CA PRO A 266 5.55 -11.14 -8.86
C PRO A 266 5.00 -10.22 -7.77
N VAL A 267 4.80 -10.76 -6.57
CA VAL A 267 4.19 -10.05 -5.44
C VAL A 267 5.13 -10.03 -4.25
N ALA A 268 5.31 -8.88 -3.62
CA ALA A 268 5.95 -8.75 -2.31
C ALA A 268 4.90 -8.29 -1.30
N ILE A 269 4.78 -8.98 -0.17
CA ILE A 269 3.80 -8.68 0.88
C ILE A 269 4.50 -8.57 2.22
N VAL A 270 4.25 -7.48 2.95
CA VAL A 270 4.56 -7.37 4.37
C VAL A 270 3.26 -7.31 5.17
N THR A 271 3.16 -8.10 6.24
CA THR A 271 2.00 -8.13 7.14
C THR A 271 2.41 -7.85 8.57
N ALA A 272 1.45 -7.49 9.40
CA ALA A 272 1.64 -7.28 10.83
C ALA A 272 1.28 -8.57 11.60
N GLU A 273 2.00 -8.87 12.68
CA GLU A 273 1.73 -10.07 13.49
C GLU A 273 0.38 -9.99 14.22
N TYR A 274 0.08 -8.83 14.81
CA TYR A 274 -1.14 -8.56 15.56
C TYR A 274 -2.17 -7.80 14.71
N ASP A 275 -2.66 -8.48 13.66
CA ASP A 275 -3.57 -7.94 12.68
C ASP A 275 -4.65 -8.98 12.33
N ASP A 276 -5.91 -8.63 12.48
CA ASP A 276 -7.03 -9.50 12.11
C ASP A 276 -7.03 -9.83 10.59
N LEU A 277 -6.48 -8.93 9.75
CA LEU A 277 -6.35 -9.14 8.31
C LEU A 277 -5.15 -10.02 7.91
N ARG A 278 -4.30 -10.41 8.85
CA ARG A 278 -3.10 -11.22 8.59
C ARG A 278 -3.43 -12.52 7.86
N PHE A 279 -4.45 -13.24 8.33
CA PHE A 279 -4.81 -14.55 7.75
C PHE A 279 -5.35 -14.43 6.33
N SER A 280 -6.01 -13.32 5.99
CA SER A 280 -6.37 -12.98 4.61
C SER A 280 -5.13 -12.84 3.71
N SER A 281 -4.10 -12.19 4.19
CA SER A 281 -2.83 -12.06 3.46
C SER A 281 -2.09 -13.39 3.35
N GLU A 282 -2.06 -14.20 4.41
CA GLU A 282 -1.41 -15.51 4.40
C GLU A 282 -2.11 -16.50 3.45
N GLN A 283 -3.45 -16.51 3.43
CA GLN A 283 -4.22 -17.28 2.47
C GLN A 283 -3.90 -16.86 1.04
N PHE A 284 -3.88 -15.55 0.79
CA PHE A 284 -3.55 -15.01 -0.54
C PHE A 284 -2.14 -15.41 -1.00
N VAL A 285 -1.18 -15.48 -0.09
CA VAL A 285 0.18 -15.98 -0.38
C VAL A 285 0.15 -17.44 -0.85
N GLU A 286 -0.64 -18.30 -0.20
CA GLU A 286 -0.79 -19.70 -0.63
C GLU A 286 -1.50 -19.81 -1.98
N GLU A 287 -2.50 -18.98 -2.23
CA GLU A 287 -3.22 -18.92 -3.50
C GLU A 287 -2.32 -18.43 -4.64
N LEU A 288 -1.47 -17.41 -4.40
CA LEU A 288 -0.45 -16.97 -5.37
C LEU A 288 0.53 -18.10 -5.71
N ARG A 289 1.03 -18.82 -4.69
CA ARG A 289 1.91 -19.98 -4.89
C ARG A 289 1.26 -21.07 -5.71
N ALA A 290 -0.01 -21.40 -5.39
CA ALA A 290 -0.80 -22.37 -6.13
C ALA A 290 -1.03 -21.96 -7.59
N ALA A 291 -1.18 -20.66 -7.86
CA ALA A 291 -1.31 -20.09 -9.20
C ALA A 291 0.03 -19.95 -9.96
N GLY A 292 1.17 -20.34 -9.34
CA GLY A 292 2.49 -20.22 -9.94
C GLY A 292 3.02 -18.79 -9.98
N VAL A 293 2.45 -17.87 -9.19
CA VAL A 293 2.90 -16.49 -9.09
C VAL A 293 4.01 -16.40 -8.05
N PRO A 294 5.19 -15.85 -8.40
CA PRO A 294 6.27 -15.66 -7.44
C PRO A 294 5.84 -14.70 -6.33
N VAL A 295 6.04 -15.10 -5.07
CA VAL A 295 5.67 -14.29 -3.91
C VAL A 295 6.77 -14.27 -2.85
N GLU A 296 7.12 -13.06 -2.40
CA GLU A 296 7.98 -12.84 -1.23
C GLU A 296 7.11 -12.31 -0.09
N TYR A 297 7.05 -13.06 1.00
CA TYR A 297 6.21 -12.76 2.16
C TYR A 297 7.06 -12.47 3.37
N ARG A 298 6.69 -11.41 4.09
CA ARG A 298 7.30 -11.02 5.35
C ARG A 298 6.24 -10.76 6.41
N LEU A 299 6.35 -11.43 7.54
CA LEU A 299 5.63 -11.10 8.78
C LEU A 299 6.49 -10.15 9.60
N GLU A 300 5.94 -8.98 9.96
CA GLU A 300 6.59 -8.04 10.87
C GLU A 300 6.19 -8.34 12.32
N PRO A 301 7.13 -8.87 13.14
CA PRO A 301 6.82 -9.28 14.50
C PRO A 301 6.45 -8.09 15.38
N GLY A 302 5.46 -8.28 16.26
CA GLY A 302 5.03 -7.27 17.22
C GLY A 302 4.26 -6.08 16.64
N ALA A 303 4.07 -6.02 15.32
CA ALA A 303 3.34 -4.95 14.66
C ALA A 303 1.82 -5.16 14.71
N THR A 304 1.06 -4.06 14.67
CA THR A 304 -0.41 -4.03 14.54
C THR A 304 -0.81 -3.58 13.14
N HIS A 305 -2.08 -3.77 12.75
CA HIS A 305 -2.56 -3.23 11.47
C HIS A 305 -2.28 -1.73 11.34
N GLY A 306 -1.92 -1.28 10.13
CA GLY A 306 -1.69 0.14 9.86
C GLY A 306 -0.43 0.72 10.50
N TYR A 307 0.50 -0.10 11.00
CA TYR A 307 1.70 0.36 11.70
C TYR A 307 2.62 1.26 10.86
N LEU A 308 2.50 1.28 9.53
CA LEU A 308 3.22 2.22 8.66
C LEU A 308 2.75 3.67 8.82
N ASN A 309 1.62 3.90 9.52
CA ASN A 309 1.20 5.23 9.95
C ASN A 309 1.93 5.73 11.21
N HIS A 310 2.79 4.92 11.81
CA HIS A 310 3.70 5.40 12.85
C HIS A 310 4.96 6.01 12.24
N SER A 311 5.68 6.74 13.08
CA SER A 311 6.97 7.34 12.71
C SER A 311 7.96 6.29 12.20
N ALA A 312 8.66 6.56 11.10
CA ALA A 312 9.76 5.73 10.61
C ALA A 312 10.98 5.68 11.57
N GLY A 313 10.96 6.47 12.64
CA GLY A 313 11.86 6.31 13.77
C GLY A 313 11.69 4.99 14.52
N LEU A 314 10.47 4.38 14.48
CA LEU A 314 10.20 3.08 15.13
C LEU A 314 10.83 1.92 14.35
N GLY A 315 11.37 0.96 15.13
CA GLY A 315 12.08 -0.19 14.57
C GLY A 315 11.23 -1.01 13.59
N VAL A 316 9.97 -1.29 13.92
CA VAL A 316 9.02 -2.05 13.08
C VAL A 316 8.75 -1.36 11.74
N VAL A 317 8.56 -0.04 11.75
CA VAL A 317 8.32 0.75 10.53
C VAL A 317 9.55 0.75 9.64
N ARG A 318 10.73 1.06 10.23
CA ARG A 318 12.00 1.10 9.48
C ARG A 318 12.35 -0.22 8.82
N ARG A 319 12.17 -1.37 9.52
CA ARG A 319 12.42 -2.69 8.93
C ARG A 319 11.52 -2.98 7.74
N SER A 320 10.27 -2.55 7.79
CA SER A 320 9.33 -2.75 6.70
C SER A 320 9.56 -1.80 5.53
N LEU A 321 9.90 -0.54 5.79
CA LEU A 321 10.34 0.39 4.74
C LEU A 321 11.59 -0.13 4.02
N GLN A 322 12.56 -0.68 4.75
CA GLN A 322 13.73 -1.32 4.14
C GLN A 322 13.35 -2.51 3.27
N PHE A 323 12.44 -3.39 3.75
CA PHE A 323 11.96 -4.51 2.94
C PHE A 323 11.29 -4.03 1.65
N LEU A 324 10.41 -3.01 1.73
CA LEU A 324 9.74 -2.45 0.55
C LEU A 324 10.74 -1.81 -0.42
N ALA A 325 11.74 -1.08 0.10
CA ALA A 325 12.82 -0.49 -0.70
C ALA A 325 13.65 -1.57 -1.42
N ASP A 326 14.01 -2.63 -0.72
CA ASP A 326 14.75 -3.77 -1.30
C ASP A 326 13.94 -4.43 -2.44
N GLN A 327 12.60 -4.47 -2.32
CA GLN A 327 11.75 -5.01 -3.37
C GLN A 327 11.72 -4.13 -4.61
N LEU A 328 11.81 -2.81 -4.46
CA LEU A 328 11.84 -1.88 -5.59
C LEU A 328 13.21 -1.85 -6.28
N ALA A 329 14.29 -2.00 -5.52
CA ALA A 329 15.64 -2.02 -6.05
C ALA A 329 16.00 -3.31 -6.80
N ARG A 330 15.27 -4.41 -6.54
CA ARG A 330 15.51 -5.69 -7.23
C ARG A 330 14.81 -5.70 -8.58
N THR A 331 15.57 -5.72 -9.66
CA THR A 331 15.06 -6.16 -10.96
C THR A 331 14.71 -7.63 -10.85
N TRP A 332 13.43 -7.96 -10.94
CA TRP A 332 13.02 -9.34 -11.09
C TRP A 332 13.29 -9.75 -12.55
N GLU A 333 14.24 -10.65 -12.79
CA GLU A 333 14.40 -11.23 -14.12
C GLU A 333 13.09 -11.98 -14.44
N PRO A 334 12.39 -11.61 -15.53
CA PRO A 334 11.20 -12.34 -15.93
C PRO A 334 11.64 -13.79 -16.18
N ALA A 335 11.04 -14.75 -15.49
CA ALA A 335 11.05 -16.12 -15.98
C ALA A 335 10.58 -16.03 -17.44
N GLU A 336 11.40 -16.50 -18.39
CA GLU A 336 11.24 -16.36 -19.84
C GLU A 336 9.76 -16.39 -20.22
N ARG A 337 9.22 -15.23 -20.66
CA ARG A 337 7.88 -15.22 -21.26
C ARG A 337 7.96 -16.13 -22.46
N PRO A 338 7.09 -17.16 -22.61
CA PRO A 338 7.01 -17.87 -23.85
C PRO A 338 6.70 -16.86 -24.93
N LEU A 339 7.66 -16.67 -25.85
CA LEU A 339 7.51 -15.86 -27.06
C LEU A 339 6.37 -16.46 -27.86
N GLY A 340 5.25 -15.77 -27.93
CA GLY A 340 4.25 -15.77 -28.99
C GLY A 340 3.62 -17.09 -29.35
N ALA A 341 2.34 -17.19 -29.16
CA ALA A 341 1.46 -17.86 -30.13
C ALA A 341 0.41 -16.84 -30.62
#